data_9552ca88495273042836eb948268b681
#
_entry.id   9552ca88495273042836eb948268b681
#
_cell.length_a   1.000
_cell.length_b   1.000
_cell.length_c   1.000
_cell.angle_alpha   90.00
_cell.angle_beta   90.00
_cell.angle_gamma   90.00
#
_symmetry.space_group_name_H-M   'P 1'
#
loop_
_entity.id
_entity.type
_entity.pdbx_description
1 polymer ?
#
loop_
_entity_poly.entity_id
_entity_poly.type
_entity_poly.pdbx_seq_one_letter_code
_entity_poly.pdbx_strand_id
1 'polypeptide(L)'
;MNRRTFLNSSAIAGGALLASQSRLFAHSHSGGHPKFGLGYAPHPGMFKALAGNDVIDQIKFAADQGFTAWEDNGMPRRSPNEQEAIGKTLADLNMQMGVFVAYGSFDTPTFANGDADTHKMILDQMRESVTIARRCNATWMTVVPGSIDQQNNQAEKWNRYGGPRLAQGYQFANVVDLLRRCAEILEPEDLVMVLEPLNEHTNHGGTWLQKSDQAYAVCRAVNSPACKILFDIYHQQITEGNLIPNIDHCWEEIAYFQCGDNPGRKEPGTGEINYRKVFDHIKSKNFTGVMGMEHGNSMKGADGERAVIAAYRKVDGSA
;
A
#
# COMPACT_ATOMS: atom_id res chain seq x y z
N MET A 1 18.17 63.86 -34.91
CA MET A 1 19.25 64.76 -34.52
C MET A 1 20.07 64.06 -33.47
N ASN A 2 21.20 63.52 -33.85
CA ASN A 2 22.58 63.92 -33.53
C ASN A 2 22.92 63.74 -32.05
N ARG A 3 23.87 63.02 -31.68
CA ARG A 3 25.29 62.70 -31.98
C ARG A 3 25.98 62.40 -30.67
N ARG A 4 26.70 61.30 -30.62
CA ARG A 4 28.20 61.17 -30.54
C ARG A 4 28.78 61.26 -29.14
N THR A 5 29.42 60.20 -28.73
CA THR A 5 30.82 59.74 -28.79
C THR A 5 31.73 60.37 -27.68
N PHE A 6 32.44 59.62 -26.92
CA PHE A 6 33.90 59.38 -27.07
C PHE A 6 34.50 58.49 -25.97
N LEU A 7 35.36 57.67 -26.37
CA LEU A 7 36.35 56.79 -25.73
C LEU A 7 37.20 57.45 -24.61
N ASN A 8 37.71 56.70 -23.67
CA ASN A 8 39.15 56.35 -23.65
C ASN A 8 39.51 55.32 -22.58
N SER A 9 40.47 54.54 -22.99
CA SER A 9 41.17 53.45 -22.35
C SER A 9 42.05 53.89 -21.18
N SER A 10 42.31 53.01 -20.23
CA SER A 10 43.65 52.74 -19.70
C SER A 10 43.73 51.44 -18.93
N ALA A 11 44.59 50.57 -19.35
CA ALA A 11 44.99 49.33 -18.70
C ALA A 11 46.02 49.61 -17.59
N ILE A 12 45.94 48.83 -16.49
CA ILE A 12 47.13 48.46 -15.72
C ILE A 12 46.89 47.06 -15.13
N ALA A 13 47.94 46.26 -15.29
CA ALA A 13 48.06 44.85 -14.90
C ALA A 13 48.31 44.65 -13.40
N GLY A 14 47.98 43.50 -12.88
CA GLY A 14 48.73 42.92 -11.76
C GLY A 14 47.86 42.13 -10.74
N GLY A 15 48.11 40.85 -10.62
CA GLY A 15 47.90 40.12 -9.38
C GLY A 15 46.92 38.94 -9.45
N ALA A 16 47.44 37.79 -9.84
CA ALA A 16 46.76 36.49 -9.64
C ALA A 16 46.66 36.15 -8.16
N LEU A 17 45.47 35.99 -7.65
CA LEU A 17 45.18 35.25 -6.41
C LEU A 17 44.16 34.20 -6.74
N LEU A 18 44.65 32.95 -6.77
CA LEU A 18 43.82 31.75 -6.82
C LEU A 18 43.04 31.63 -5.50
N ALA A 19 41.80 32.07 -5.48
CA ALA A 19 40.84 31.72 -4.45
C ALA A 19 40.02 30.55 -4.97
N SER A 20 40.28 29.36 -4.45
CA SER A 20 39.45 28.17 -4.62
C SER A 20 38.07 28.45 -4.05
N GLN A 21 37.13 28.83 -4.90
CA GLN A 21 35.71 28.85 -4.53
C GLN A 21 35.18 27.41 -4.53
N SER A 22 35.13 26.83 -3.34
CA SER A 22 34.26 25.67 -3.07
C SER A 22 32.82 26.12 -3.36
N ARG A 23 32.32 25.79 -4.53
CA ARG A 23 30.90 25.91 -4.81
C ARG A 23 30.16 24.88 -3.94
N LEU A 24 29.68 25.33 -2.79
CA LEU A 24 28.58 24.72 -2.10
C LEU A 24 27.42 24.70 -3.12
N PHE A 25 27.16 23.53 -3.69
CA PHE A 25 25.89 23.29 -4.37
C PHE A 25 24.79 23.31 -3.30
N ALA A 26 24.27 24.52 -3.04
CA ALA A 26 22.95 24.63 -2.46
C ALA A 26 22.01 23.97 -3.48
N HIS A 27 21.52 22.78 -3.16
CA HIS A 27 20.38 22.21 -3.85
C HIS A 27 19.20 23.14 -3.56
N SER A 28 18.95 24.08 -4.48
CA SER A 28 17.67 24.74 -4.57
C SER A 28 16.66 23.63 -4.88
N HIS A 29 15.73 23.39 -3.99
CA HIS A 29 14.53 22.57 -4.24
C HIS A 29 13.71 23.28 -5.32
N SER A 30 14.09 23.11 -6.57
CA SER A 30 13.28 23.51 -7.72
C SER A 30 12.31 22.38 -8.02
N GLY A 31 11.04 22.60 -7.69
CA GLY A 31 9.85 21.94 -8.14
C GLY A 31 9.93 20.44 -8.44
N GLY A 32 9.51 19.60 -7.48
CA GLY A 32 9.29 18.16 -7.72
C GLY A 32 8.33 17.93 -8.89
N HIS A 33 8.30 16.71 -9.40
CA HIS A 33 7.38 16.34 -10.47
C HIS A 33 5.91 16.61 -10.08
N PRO A 34 5.01 16.85 -11.04
CA PRO A 34 3.57 17.01 -10.75
C PRO A 34 3.04 15.83 -9.94
N LYS A 35 2.18 16.09 -8.97
CA LYS A 35 1.54 15.05 -8.18
C LYS A 35 0.65 14.18 -9.07
N PHE A 36 0.55 12.90 -8.73
CA PHE A 36 -0.42 11.99 -9.34
C PHE A 36 -1.86 12.36 -8.93
N GLY A 37 -2.83 11.98 -9.75
CA GLY A 37 -4.24 12.23 -9.49
C GLY A 37 -4.86 11.28 -8.46
N LEU A 38 -4.24 10.11 -8.21
CA LEU A 38 -4.58 9.18 -7.13
C LEU A 38 -3.42 9.04 -6.16
N GLY A 39 -3.72 8.62 -4.93
CA GLY A 39 -2.75 8.45 -3.85
C GLY A 39 -1.94 7.15 -3.99
N TYR A 40 -1.16 7.00 -5.05
CA TYR A 40 -0.31 5.82 -5.22
C TYR A 40 0.77 5.76 -4.15
N ALA A 41 0.93 4.56 -3.57
CA ALA A 41 1.86 4.29 -2.49
C ALA A 41 2.90 3.24 -2.91
N PRO A 42 4.10 3.65 -3.35
CA PRO A 42 5.23 2.73 -3.49
C PRO A 42 5.63 2.14 -2.14
N HIS A 43 6.41 1.05 -2.18
CA HIS A 43 6.84 0.32 -0.98
C HIS A 43 8.37 0.21 -0.87
N PRO A 44 8.90 -0.17 0.30
CA PRO A 44 10.34 -0.36 0.49
C PRO A 44 10.94 -1.31 -0.55
N GLY A 45 11.99 -0.84 -1.20
CA GLY A 45 12.71 -1.61 -2.21
C GLY A 45 12.31 -1.35 -3.65
N MET A 46 11.20 -0.66 -3.90
CA MET A 46 10.73 -0.36 -5.25
C MET A 46 11.70 0.57 -6.01
N PHE A 47 12.40 1.47 -5.31
CA PHE A 47 13.30 2.49 -5.88
C PHE A 47 14.74 2.41 -5.35
N LYS A 48 15.24 1.20 -5.05
CA LYS A 48 16.59 1.02 -4.49
C LYS A 48 17.73 1.44 -5.42
N ALA A 49 17.58 1.29 -6.71
CA ALA A 49 18.63 1.62 -7.66
C ALA A 49 18.74 3.13 -7.90
N LEU A 50 17.65 3.88 -7.78
CA LEU A 50 17.62 5.34 -7.93
C LEU A 50 17.85 6.08 -6.62
N ALA A 51 17.34 5.56 -5.50
CA ALA A 51 17.33 6.23 -4.21
C ALA A 51 18.24 5.59 -3.14
N GLY A 52 18.81 4.42 -3.41
CA GLY A 52 19.63 3.70 -2.43
C GLY A 52 18.81 2.76 -1.52
N ASN A 53 19.51 2.17 -0.54
CA ASN A 53 18.90 1.16 0.33
C ASN A 53 18.14 1.76 1.54
N ASP A 54 18.42 3.00 1.90
CA ASP A 54 17.77 3.67 3.02
C ASP A 54 16.29 3.93 2.70
N VAL A 55 15.39 3.55 3.61
CA VAL A 55 13.94 3.72 3.41
C VAL A 55 13.53 5.19 3.39
N ILE A 56 14.19 6.03 4.19
CA ILE A 56 13.91 7.47 4.25
C ILE A 56 14.28 8.15 2.94
N ASP A 57 15.40 7.75 2.33
CA ASP A 57 15.82 8.29 1.03
C ASP A 57 14.88 7.82 -0.09
N GLN A 58 14.38 6.57 -0.02
CA GLN A 58 13.35 6.08 -0.96
C GLN A 58 12.03 6.83 -0.83
N ILE A 59 11.58 7.17 0.39
CA ILE A 59 10.38 8.00 0.63
C ILE A 59 10.56 9.40 0.05
N LYS A 60 11.70 10.06 0.31
CA LYS A 60 12.00 11.37 -0.26
C LYS A 60 12.02 11.35 -1.79
N PHE A 61 12.67 10.34 -2.37
CA PHE A 61 12.66 10.13 -3.82
C PHE A 61 11.24 9.97 -4.36
N ALA A 62 10.41 9.14 -3.72
CA ALA A 62 9.01 8.96 -4.13
C ALA A 62 8.24 10.29 -4.09
N ALA A 63 8.41 11.10 -3.04
CA ALA A 63 7.82 12.43 -2.96
C ALA A 63 8.27 13.34 -4.12
N ASP A 64 9.56 13.37 -4.44
CA ASP A 64 10.12 14.14 -5.56
C ASP A 64 9.55 13.67 -6.91
N GLN A 65 9.23 12.38 -7.04
CA GLN A 65 8.54 11.83 -8.21
C GLN A 65 7.02 12.10 -8.20
N GLY A 66 6.47 12.80 -7.22
CA GLY A 66 5.06 13.19 -7.15
C GLY A 66 4.13 12.16 -6.52
N PHE A 67 4.65 11.10 -5.91
CA PHE A 67 3.86 10.19 -5.08
C PHE A 67 3.42 10.88 -3.79
N THR A 68 2.21 10.59 -3.33
CA THR A 68 1.61 11.25 -2.16
C THR A 68 1.33 10.29 -1.01
N ALA A 69 1.70 9.03 -1.16
CA ALA A 69 1.56 8.02 -0.13
C ALA A 69 2.74 7.03 -0.17
N TRP A 70 2.87 6.23 0.87
CA TRP A 70 3.88 5.20 1.03
C TRP A 70 3.27 4.00 1.75
N GLU A 71 3.51 2.78 1.27
CA GLU A 71 3.05 1.53 1.90
C GLU A 71 4.23 0.76 2.49
N ASP A 72 4.07 0.16 3.68
CA ASP A 72 5.12 -0.68 4.27
C ASP A 72 4.53 -1.85 5.06
N ASN A 73 4.27 -2.95 4.38
CA ASN A 73 3.77 -4.19 4.97
C ASN A 73 4.71 -4.78 6.04
N GLY A 74 5.96 -4.34 6.06
CA GLY A 74 6.98 -4.73 7.02
C GLY A 74 7.03 -3.90 8.30
N MET A 75 6.22 -2.87 8.45
CA MET A 75 6.26 -1.93 9.57
C MET A 75 6.33 -2.58 10.96
N PRO A 76 5.57 -3.67 11.27
CA PRO A 76 5.66 -4.31 12.58
C PRO A 76 7.04 -4.91 12.92
N ARG A 77 7.87 -5.19 11.91
CA ARG A 77 9.23 -5.73 12.10
C ARG A 77 10.30 -4.65 12.26
N ARG A 78 9.95 -3.39 12.06
CA ARG A 78 10.84 -2.26 12.26
C ARG A 78 10.93 -1.89 13.75
N SER A 79 12.07 -1.36 14.15
CA SER A 79 12.22 -0.81 15.50
C SER A 79 11.29 0.41 15.71
N PRO A 80 10.91 0.71 16.97
CA PRO A 80 10.11 1.90 17.26
C PRO A 80 10.69 3.19 16.69
N ASN A 81 12.01 3.38 16.75
CA ASN A 81 12.67 4.55 16.20
C ASN A 81 12.56 4.65 14.68
N GLU A 82 12.62 3.52 13.94
CA GLU A 82 12.40 3.51 12.50
C GLU A 82 10.96 3.82 12.15
N GLN A 83 9.99 3.28 12.91
CA GLN A 83 8.56 3.57 12.73
C GLN A 83 8.29 5.09 12.89
N GLU A 84 8.82 5.70 13.94
CA GLU A 84 8.70 7.13 14.20
C GLU A 84 9.41 7.98 13.12
N ALA A 85 10.61 7.58 12.68
CA ALA A 85 11.35 8.27 11.63
C ALA A 85 10.60 8.25 10.29
N ILE A 86 9.99 7.11 9.92
CA ILE A 86 9.15 7.00 8.73
C ILE A 86 7.92 7.90 8.87
N GLY A 87 7.18 7.78 9.97
CA GLY A 87 5.99 8.59 10.22
C GLY A 87 6.27 10.10 10.17
N LYS A 88 7.36 10.53 10.81
CA LYS A 88 7.81 11.93 10.75
C LYS A 88 8.16 12.37 9.32
N THR A 89 8.91 11.55 8.59
CA THR A 89 9.30 11.88 7.21
C THR A 89 8.10 12.03 6.30
N LEU A 90 7.11 11.13 6.41
CA LEU A 90 5.88 11.21 5.64
C LEU A 90 5.08 12.49 5.97
N ALA A 91 4.97 12.82 7.25
CA ALA A 91 4.30 14.05 7.69
C ALA A 91 5.01 15.31 7.17
N ASP A 92 6.34 15.39 7.28
CA ASP A 92 7.16 16.51 6.78
C ASP A 92 7.00 16.71 5.26
N LEU A 93 6.74 15.62 4.50
CA LEU A 93 6.56 15.63 3.04
C LEU A 93 5.09 15.73 2.61
N ASN A 94 4.13 15.83 3.54
CA ASN A 94 2.69 15.75 3.28
C ASN A 94 2.31 14.49 2.48
N MET A 95 2.88 13.35 2.84
CA MET A 95 2.54 12.04 2.33
C MET A 95 1.71 11.26 3.36
N GLN A 96 0.81 10.41 2.87
CA GLN A 96 0.03 9.51 3.72
C GLN A 96 0.81 8.20 3.94
N MET A 97 0.73 7.65 5.16
CA MET A 97 1.07 6.26 5.39
C MET A 97 -0.06 5.38 4.87
N GLY A 98 0.25 4.43 4.01
CA GLY A 98 -0.66 3.39 3.57
C GLY A 98 -0.80 2.27 4.62
N VAL A 99 -1.14 1.07 4.16
CA VAL A 99 -1.28 -0.07 5.07
C VAL A 99 0.06 -0.60 5.54
N PHE A 100 0.02 -1.23 6.70
CA PHE A 100 0.94 -2.27 7.14
C PHE A 100 0.14 -3.52 7.53
N VAL A 101 0.77 -4.70 7.55
CA VAL A 101 0.07 -5.93 7.94
C VAL A 101 -0.02 -6.01 9.46
N ALA A 102 -1.21 -5.76 10.00
CA ALA A 102 -1.48 -5.92 11.43
C ALA A 102 -1.61 -7.39 11.80
N TYR A 103 -2.27 -8.17 10.96
CA TYR A 103 -2.38 -9.62 11.11
C TYR A 103 -2.51 -10.28 9.73
N GLY A 104 -1.82 -11.38 9.54
CA GLY A 104 -1.97 -12.21 8.34
C GLY A 104 -1.61 -13.66 8.61
N SER A 105 -2.50 -14.57 8.23
CA SER A 105 -2.27 -16.01 8.18
C SER A 105 -2.78 -16.54 6.85
N PHE A 106 -2.04 -17.44 6.22
CA PHE A 106 -2.37 -17.98 4.90
C PHE A 106 -2.67 -19.49 4.93
N ASP A 107 -2.22 -20.19 5.96
CA ASP A 107 -2.28 -21.66 6.05
C ASP A 107 -2.99 -22.17 7.31
N THR A 108 -3.43 -21.28 8.18
CA THR A 108 -4.06 -21.61 9.45
C THR A 108 -5.44 -20.94 9.57
N PRO A 109 -6.50 -21.66 9.97
CA PRO A 109 -7.87 -21.14 10.04
C PRO A 109 -8.09 -20.31 11.32
N THR A 110 -7.40 -19.17 11.43
CA THR A 110 -7.30 -18.41 12.68
C THR A 110 -8.59 -17.71 13.10
N PHE A 111 -9.24 -17.01 12.18
CA PHE A 111 -10.54 -16.37 12.47
C PHE A 111 -11.72 -17.33 12.34
N ALA A 112 -11.60 -18.32 11.47
CA ALA A 112 -12.68 -19.21 11.13
C ALA A 112 -12.90 -20.33 12.15
N ASN A 113 -11.90 -20.69 12.98
CA ASN A 113 -11.95 -21.88 13.82
C ASN A 113 -12.62 -21.70 15.19
N GLY A 114 -12.74 -20.48 15.70
CA GLY A 114 -13.33 -20.21 17.01
C GLY A 114 -12.42 -20.55 18.21
N ASP A 115 -11.12 -20.77 18.01
CA ASP A 115 -10.16 -21.09 19.08
C ASP A 115 -9.87 -19.88 19.96
N ALA A 116 -10.12 -20.02 21.27
CA ALA A 116 -10.03 -18.92 22.22
C ALA A 116 -8.62 -18.37 22.41
N ASP A 117 -7.61 -19.24 22.38
CA ASP A 117 -6.20 -18.82 22.54
C ASP A 117 -5.71 -18.08 21.29
N THR A 118 -6.07 -18.58 20.10
CA THR A 118 -5.82 -17.89 18.83
C THR A 118 -6.49 -16.53 18.80
N HIS A 119 -7.76 -16.44 19.21
CA HIS A 119 -8.49 -15.17 19.26
C HIS A 119 -7.84 -14.18 20.24
N LYS A 120 -7.40 -14.67 21.42
CA LYS A 120 -6.68 -13.81 22.38
C LYS A 120 -5.39 -13.25 21.77
N MET A 121 -4.59 -14.09 21.15
CA MET A 121 -3.35 -13.69 20.47
C MET A 121 -3.60 -12.62 19.40
N ILE A 122 -4.64 -12.79 18.57
CA ILE A 122 -5.00 -11.82 17.53
C ILE A 122 -5.39 -10.47 18.15
N LEU A 123 -6.21 -10.47 19.21
CA LEU A 123 -6.62 -9.24 19.88
C LEU A 123 -5.44 -8.51 20.53
N ASP A 124 -4.47 -9.25 21.09
CA ASP A 124 -3.26 -8.65 21.64
C ASP A 124 -2.41 -8.02 20.53
N GLN A 125 -2.32 -8.66 19.35
CA GLN A 125 -1.64 -8.11 18.18
C GLN A 125 -2.35 -6.88 17.60
N MET A 126 -3.69 -6.81 17.64
CA MET A 126 -4.44 -5.59 17.29
C MET A 126 -4.09 -4.42 18.21
N ARG A 127 -3.97 -4.64 19.53
CA ARG A 127 -3.54 -3.59 20.48
C ARG A 127 -2.12 -3.11 20.22
N GLU A 128 -1.20 -4.01 19.88
CA GLU A 128 0.14 -3.64 19.45
C GLU A 128 0.13 -2.81 18.16
N SER A 129 -0.72 -3.18 17.20
CA SER A 129 -0.88 -2.47 15.93
C SER A 129 -1.37 -1.04 16.12
N VAL A 130 -2.19 -0.74 17.13
CA VAL A 130 -2.55 0.63 17.53
C VAL A 130 -1.29 1.45 17.87
N THR A 131 -0.37 0.86 18.64
CA THR A 131 0.88 1.53 19.00
C THR A 131 1.77 1.80 17.79
N ILE A 132 1.85 0.84 16.86
CA ILE A 132 2.60 0.98 15.61
C ILE A 132 1.98 2.07 14.74
N ALA A 133 0.66 2.05 14.56
CA ALA A 133 -0.07 3.04 13.76
C ALA A 133 0.18 4.47 14.25
N ARG A 134 0.16 4.69 15.57
CA ARG A 134 0.47 6.00 16.17
C ARG A 134 1.89 6.47 15.86
N ARG A 135 2.89 5.57 15.85
CA ARG A 135 4.28 5.92 15.54
C ARG A 135 4.48 6.31 14.08
N CYS A 136 3.85 5.59 13.17
CA CYS A 136 4.02 5.84 11.74
C CYS A 136 2.91 6.68 11.09
N ASN A 137 1.96 7.21 11.88
CA ASN A 137 0.80 8.00 11.42
C ASN A 137 -0.08 7.23 10.42
N ALA A 138 -0.23 5.91 10.59
CA ALA A 138 -1.10 5.10 9.75
C ALA A 138 -2.57 5.22 10.18
N THR A 139 -3.47 5.22 9.21
CA THR A 139 -4.91 5.10 9.42
C THR A 139 -5.40 3.68 9.14
N TRP A 140 -4.75 3.00 8.19
CA TRP A 140 -5.17 1.69 7.70
C TRP A 140 -4.16 0.60 8.06
N MET A 141 -4.67 -0.60 8.28
CA MET A 141 -3.87 -1.80 8.50
C MET A 141 -4.52 -3.02 7.86
N THR A 142 -3.74 -3.86 7.19
CA THR A 142 -4.24 -5.07 6.53
C THR A 142 -4.49 -6.18 7.52
N VAL A 143 -5.63 -6.86 7.37
CA VAL A 143 -5.97 -8.10 8.08
C VAL A 143 -6.34 -9.18 7.07
N VAL A 144 -5.60 -10.31 7.11
CA VAL A 144 -5.91 -11.52 6.37
C VAL A 144 -6.45 -12.57 7.35
N PRO A 145 -7.73 -12.96 7.24
CA PRO A 145 -8.41 -13.78 8.26
C PRO A 145 -7.95 -15.24 8.39
N GLY A 146 -6.96 -15.66 7.63
CA GLY A 146 -6.46 -17.03 7.66
C GLY A 146 -7.09 -17.93 6.60
N SER A 147 -6.90 -19.24 6.76
CA SER A 147 -7.37 -20.25 5.81
C SER A 147 -8.65 -20.94 6.25
N ILE A 148 -9.28 -21.62 5.29
CA ILE A 148 -10.35 -22.60 5.58
C ILE A 148 -9.80 -24.00 5.88
N ASP A 149 -8.49 -24.17 5.88
CA ASP A 149 -7.75 -25.41 6.12
C ASP A 149 -8.31 -26.64 5.37
N GLN A 150 -8.44 -26.50 4.05
CA GLN A 150 -8.98 -27.55 3.20
C GLN A 150 -8.14 -27.90 2.01
N GLN A 151 -7.02 -27.28 1.93
CA GLN A 151 -6.19 -27.32 0.74
C GLN A 151 -5.81 -28.69 0.28
N ASN A 152 -5.80 -29.67 1.17
CA ASN A 152 -5.21 -30.96 0.84
C ASN A 152 -6.13 -32.16 1.01
N ASN A 153 -7.39 -32.03 1.37
CA ASN A 153 -8.33 -33.16 1.58
C ASN A 153 -7.73 -34.35 2.32
N GLN A 154 -6.68 -34.12 3.10
CA GLN A 154 -5.97 -35.17 3.82
C GLN A 154 -6.52 -35.26 5.22
N ALA A 155 -7.05 -36.44 5.56
CA ALA A 155 -7.62 -36.74 6.88
C ALA A 155 -6.70 -36.35 8.05
N GLU A 156 -5.38 -36.41 7.86
CA GLU A 156 -4.38 -36.05 8.84
C GLU A 156 -4.35 -34.53 9.15
N LYS A 157 -4.68 -33.68 8.18
CA LYS A 157 -4.76 -32.24 8.41
C LYS A 157 -6.05 -31.81 9.12
N TRP A 158 -7.10 -32.56 9.02
CA TRP A 158 -8.33 -32.33 9.78
C TRP A 158 -8.12 -32.40 11.27
N ASN A 159 -7.26 -33.33 11.71
CA ASN A 159 -6.93 -33.52 13.10
C ASN A 159 -5.95 -32.48 13.65
N ARG A 160 -5.32 -31.70 12.77
CA ARG A 160 -4.34 -30.68 13.18
C ARG A 160 -4.94 -29.61 14.09
N TYR A 161 -6.21 -29.32 13.93
CA TYR A 161 -6.95 -28.31 14.70
C TYR A 161 -8.01 -28.91 15.64
N GLY A 162 -7.98 -30.21 15.87
CA GLY A 162 -8.75 -30.86 16.95
C GLY A 162 -10.21 -31.15 16.66
N GLY A 163 -10.69 -31.12 15.41
CA GLY A 163 -12.10 -31.40 15.14
C GLY A 163 -12.48 -31.49 13.68
N PRO A 164 -13.72 -31.89 13.40
CA PRO A 164 -14.28 -31.86 12.05
C PRO A 164 -14.38 -30.41 11.56
N ARG A 165 -14.24 -30.23 10.23
CA ARG A 165 -14.40 -28.95 9.57
C ARG A 165 -15.70 -28.29 9.94
N LEU A 166 -15.65 -27.03 10.34
CA LEU A 166 -16.86 -26.22 10.51
C LEU A 166 -17.52 -25.92 9.16
N ALA A 167 -18.84 -25.99 9.11
CA ALA A 167 -19.59 -25.54 7.96
C ALA A 167 -19.36 -24.03 7.73
N GLN A 168 -19.49 -23.57 6.48
CA GLN A 168 -19.21 -22.19 6.09
C GLN A 168 -19.94 -21.14 6.94
N GLY A 169 -21.21 -21.40 7.31
CA GLY A 169 -21.96 -20.47 8.15
C GLY A 169 -21.36 -20.27 9.53
N TYR A 170 -20.83 -21.34 10.16
CA TYR A 170 -20.14 -21.22 11.44
C TYR A 170 -18.79 -20.51 11.30
N GLN A 171 -18.04 -20.80 10.24
CA GLN A 171 -16.79 -20.07 9.95
C GLN A 171 -17.06 -18.57 9.76
N PHE A 172 -18.10 -18.22 9.00
CA PHE A 172 -18.51 -16.83 8.80
C PHE A 172 -18.87 -16.15 10.13
N ALA A 173 -19.65 -16.81 10.98
CA ALA A 173 -20.01 -16.27 12.30
C ALA A 173 -18.77 -16.02 13.17
N ASN A 174 -17.84 -16.98 13.24
CA ASN A 174 -16.60 -16.84 14.00
C ASN A 174 -15.74 -15.67 13.49
N VAL A 175 -15.60 -15.53 12.16
CA VAL A 175 -14.86 -14.42 11.54
C VAL A 175 -15.50 -13.08 11.91
N VAL A 176 -16.82 -12.95 11.77
CA VAL A 176 -17.52 -11.71 12.10
C VAL A 176 -17.40 -11.37 13.58
N ASP A 177 -17.55 -12.34 14.48
CA ASP A 177 -17.47 -12.11 15.92
C ASP A 177 -16.06 -11.65 16.35
N LEU A 178 -15.01 -12.26 15.80
CA LEU A 178 -13.64 -11.82 16.11
C LEU A 178 -13.33 -10.44 15.50
N LEU A 179 -13.77 -10.16 14.27
CA LEU A 179 -13.60 -8.85 13.66
C LEU A 179 -14.33 -7.74 14.42
N ARG A 180 -15.50 -8.00 14.98
CA ARG A 180 -16.19 -7.04 15.87
C ARG A 180 -15.33 -6.70 17.08
N ARG A 181 -14.74 -7.69 17.73
CA ARG A 181 -13.83 -7.48 18.86
C ARG A 181 -12.55 -6.74 18.46
N CYS A 182 -12.04 -6.95 17.25
CA CYS A 182 -10.95 -6.16 16.70
C CYS A 182 -11.40 -4.69 16.47
N ALA A 183 -12.59 -4.48 15.90
CA ALA A 183 -13.15 -3.16 15.68
C ALA A 183 -13.34 -2.38 16.98
N GLU A 184 -13.80 -3.01 18.07
CA GLU A 184 -13.88 -2.40 19.41
C GLU A 184 -12.54 -1.83 19.93
N ILE A 185 -11.41 -2.38 19.46
CA ILE A 185 -10.06 -1.87 19.80
C ILE A 185 -9.69 -0.69 18.90
N LEU A 186 -10.09 -0.72 17.62
CA LEU A 186 -9.62 0.21 16.60
C LEU A 186 -10.49 1.47 16.49
N GLU A 187 -11.82 1.36 16.68
CA GLU A 187 -12.75 2.50 16.56
C GLU A 187 -12.37 3.70 17.46
N PRO A 188 -12.03 3.52 18.75
CA PRO A 188 -11.67 4.64 19.61
C PRO A 188 -10.39 5.37 19.20
N GLU A 189 -9.63 4.79 18.29
CA GLU A 189 -8.35 5.27 17.80
C GLU A 189 -8.42 5.83 16.37
N ASP A 190 -9.62 5.89 15.79
CA ASP A 190 -9.87 6.29 14.40
C ASP A 190 -9.06 5.44 13.39
N LEU A 191 -8.80 4.15 13.72
CA LEU A 191 -8.06 3.21 12.90
C LEU A 191 -8.98 2.25 12.16
N VAL A 192 -8.58 1.84 10.97
CA VAL A 192 -9.37 0.99 10.10
C VAL A 192 -8.57 -0.26 9.71
N MET A 193 -9.03 -1.44 10.14
CA MET A 193 -8.58 -2.67 9.52
C MET A 193 -9.22 -2.83 8.16
N VAL A 194 -8.42 -3.12 7.16
CA VAL A 194 -8.88 -3.40 5.81
C VAL A 194 -8.65 -4.86 5.48
N LEU A 195 -9.74 -5.55 5.16
CA LEU A 195 -9.76 -6.98 4.86
C LEU A 195 -9.38 -7.18 3.40
N GLU A 196 -8.41 -8.04 3.14
CA GLU A 196 -7.92 -8.32 1.79
C GLU A 196 -8.46 -9.67 1.29
N PRO A 197 -9.39 -9.68 0.31
CA PRO A 197 -9.76 -10.90 -0.41
C PRO A 197 -8.63 -11.32 -1.35
N LEU A 198 -8.16 -12.56 -1.20
CA LEU A 198 -6.99 -13.08 -1.89
C LEU A 198 -7.36 -14.16 -2.90
N ASN A 199 -6.67 -14.22 -4.04
CA ASN A 199 -6.84 -15.32 -4.98
C ASN A 199 -6.21 -16.62 -4.46
N GLU A 200 -6.94 -17.72 -4.59
CA GLU A 200 -6.44 -19.06 -4.25
C GLU A 200 -5.83 -19.79 -5.45
N HIS A 201 -6.02 -19.28 -6.66
CA HIS A 201 -5.64 -19.97 -7.89
C HIS A 201 -4.12 -19.93 -8.14
N THR A 202 -3.48 -18.83 -7.78
CA THR A 202 -2.07 -18.61 -8.10
C THR A 202 -1.19 -18.42 -6.85
N ASN A 203 -1.70 -17.71 -5.82
CA ASN A 203 -0.87 -17.26 -4.71
C ASN A 203 -1.23 -17.89 -3.35
N HIS A 204 -2.47 -17.78 -2.91
CA HIS A 204 -2.88 -18.04 -1.52
C HIS A 204 -3.89 -19.18 -1.43
N GLY A 205 -3.50 -20.37 -1.90
CA GLY A 205 -4.37 -21.53 -1.91
C GLY A 205 -4.98 -21.83 -0.54
N GLY A 206 -6.33 -21.93 -0.48
CA GLY A 206 -7.11 -22.24 0.73
C GLY A 206 -7.36 -21.05 1.65
N THR A 207 -7.08 -19.82 1.25
CA THR A 207 -7.49 -18.62 1.99
C THR A 207 -9.01 -18.61 2.24
N TRP A 208 -9.43 -18.15 3.41
CA TRP A 208 -10.85 -18.08 3.75
C TRP A 208 -11.57 -16.97 3.00
N LEU A 209 -10.98 -15.78 2.92
CA LEU A 209 -11.54 -14.60 2.26
C LEU A 209 -11.00 -14.51 0.82
N GLN A 210 -11.88 -14.69 -0.17
CA GLN A 210 -11.47 -14.80 -1.57
C GLN A 210 -12.09 -13.77 -2.50
N LYS A 211 -13.36 -13.39 -2.26
CA LYS A 211 -14.18 -12.60 -3.18
C LYS A 211 -14.59 -11.27 -2.59
N SER A 212 -14.79 -10.28 -3.45
CA SER A 212 -15.25 -8.95 -3.06
C SER A 212 -16.65 -8.98 -2.42
N ASP A 213 -17.59 -9.79 -2.92
CA ASP A 213 -18.93 -9.94 -2.34
C ASP A 213 -18.89 -10.59 -0.96
N GLN A 214 -17.99 -11.54 -0.72
CA GLN A 214 -17.77 -12.15 0.58
C GLN A 214 -17.22 -11.10 1.58
N ALA A 215 -16.25 -10.31 1.18
CA ALA A 215 -15.71 -9.22 2.02
C ALA A 215 -16.77 -8.17 2.34
N TYR A 216 -17.59 -7.81 1.34
CA TYR A 216 -18.73 -6.91 1.53
C TYR A 216 -19.70 -7.45 2.59
N ALA A 217 -20.09 -8.72 2.47
CA ALA A 217 -20.99 -9.36 3.44
C ALA A 217 -20.40 -9.37 4.86
N VAL A 218 -19.09 -9.60 4.99
CA VAL A 218 -18.38 -9.56 6.28
C VAL A 218 -18.40 -8.15 6.86
N CYS A 219 -17.98 -7.12 6.11
CA CYS A 219 -17.97 -5.73 6.58
C CYS A 219 -19.37 -5.27 7.01
N ARG A 220 -20.41 -5.60 6.21
CA ARG A 220 -21.80 -5.30 6.57
C ARG A 220 -22.26 -6.02 7.84
N ALA A 221 -21.84 -7.27 8.05
CA ALA A 221 -22.16 -8.03 9.26
C ALA A 221 -21.41 -7.53 10.49
N VAL A 222 -20.16 -7.12 10.35
CA VAL A 222 -19.38 -6.47 11.43
C VAL A 222 -20.00 -5.13 11.80
N ASN A 223 -20.45 -4.37 10.81
CA ASN A 223 -21.15 -3.08 10.97
C ASN A 223 -20.36 -2.06 11.78
N SER A 224 -19.07 -1.86 11.41
CA SER A 224 -18.16 -0.92 12.05
C SER A 224 -17.42 -0.08 11.00
N PRO A 225 -17.19 1.22 11.24
CA PRO A 225 -16.32 2.04 10.39
C PRO A 225 -14.86 1.58 10.42
N ALA A 226 -14.44 0.87 11.47
CA ALA A 226 -13.10 0.32 11.64
C ALA A 226 -12.86 -1.01 10.89
N CYS A 227 -13.85 -1.51 10.13
CA CYS A 227 -13.71 -2.75 9.34
C CYS A 227 -14.18 -2.49 7.92
N LYS A 228 -13.25 -2.46 6.98
CA LYS A 228 -13.48 -2.12 5.58
C LYS A 228 -12.74 -3.09 4.65
N ILE A 229 -12.88 -2.90 3.34
CA ILE A 229 -12.25 -3.72 2.31
C ILE A 229 -10.96 -3.05 1.83
N LEU A 230 -9.89 -3.82 1.72
CA LEU A 230 -8.79 -3.60 0.80
C LEU A 230 -9.11 -4.33 -0.49
N PHE A 231 -9.37 -3.59 -1.56
CA PHE A 231 -9.64 -4.16 -2.87
C PHE A 231 -8.33 -4.24 -3.66
N ASP A 232 -7.64 -5.40 -3.64
CA ASP A 232 -6.48 -5.63 -4.50
C ASP A 232 -6.96 -6.02 -5.90
N ILE A 233 -6.74 -5.12 -6.85
CA ILE A 233 -7.15 -5.27 -8.25
C ILE A 233 -6.50 -6.51 -8.89
N TYR A 234 -5.24 -6.83 -8.53
CA TYR A 234 -4.56 -8.03 -9.01
C TYR A 234 -5.26 -9.31 -8.54
N HIS A 235 -5.55 -9.41 -7.24
CA HIS A 235 -6.20 -10.59 -6.69
C HIS A 235 -7.63 -10.75 -7.24
N GLN A 236 -8.40 -9.67 -7.33
CA GLN A 236 -9.77 -9.76 -7.81
C GLN A 236 -9.85 -10.01 -9.33
N GLN A 237 -8.86 -9.57 -10.12
CA GLN A 237 -8.78 -9.95 -11.54
C GLN A 237 -8.67 -11.46 -11.70
N ILE A 238 -7.85 -12.12 -10.90
CA ILE A 238 -7.61 -13.58 -10.97
C ILE A 238 -8.83 -14.36 -10.45
N THR A 239 -9.43 -13.89 -9.34
CA THR A 239 -10.50 -14.62 -8.66
C THR A 239 -11.84 -14.53 -9.40
N GLU A 240 -12.22 -13.32 -9.83
CA GLU A 240 -13.59 -13.07 -10.31
C GLU A 240 -13.65 -12.17 -11.55
N GLY A 241 -12.58 -11.47 -11.89
CA GLY A 241 -12.63 -10.49 -13.00
C GLY A 241 -13.70 -9.42 -12.76
N ASN A 242 -14.33 -8.93 -13.85
CA ASN A 242 -15.48 -8.01 -13.75
C ASN A 242 -15.24 -6.82 -12.80
N LEU A 243 -14.00 -6.28 -12.81
CA LEU A 243 -13.48 -5.37 -11.77
C LEU A 243 -14.36 -4.15 -11.51
N ILE A 244 -14.73 -3.40 -12.54
CA ILE A 244 -15.50 -2.15 -12.38
C ILE A 244 -16.88 -2.39 -11.74
N PRO A 245 -17.70 -3.35 -12.22
CA PRO A 245 -18.96 -3.68 -11.54
C PRO A 245 -18.77 -4.18 -10.10
N ASN A 246 -17.73 -4.96 -9.82
CA ASN A 246 -17.47 -5.45 -8.46
C ASN A 246 -17.03 -4.30 -7.53
N ILE A 247 -16.22 -3.35 -8.02
CA ILE A 247 -15.89 -2.12 -7.29
C ILE A 247 -17.16 -1.33 -6.97
N ASP A 248 -18.09 -1.19 -7.93
CA ASP A 248 -19.35 -0.48 -7.71
C ASP A 248 -20.23 -1.14 -6.65
N HIS A 249 -20.35 -2.47 -6.67
CA HIS A 249 -21.17 -3.20 -5.73
C HIS A 249 -20.69 -3.13 -4.29
N CYS A 250 -19.38 -3.06 -4.07
CA CYS A 250 -18.80 -2.99 -2.72
C CYS A 250 -18.24 -1.60 -2.35
N TRP A 251 -18.49 -0.57 -3.15
CA TRP A 251 -17.92 0.77 -3.01
C TRP A 251 -18.00 1.36 -1.60
N GLU A 252 -19.13 1.25 -0.94
CA GLU A 252 -19.37 1.81 0.40
C GLU A 252 -18.49 1.17 1.50
N GLU A 253 -17.97 -0.02 1.23
CA GLU A 253 -17.12 -0.73 2.17
C GLU A 253 -15.63 -0.72 1.76
N ILE A 254 -15.27 -0.17 0.60
CA ILE A 254 -13.86 -0.05 0.19
C ILE A 254 -13.21 1.17 0.85
N ALA A 255 -12.13 0.94 1.60
CA ALA A 255 -11.31 2.01 2.17
C ALA A 255 -9.90 2.08 1.59
N TYR A 256 -9.45 1.04 0.90
CA TYR A 256 -8.09 0.93 0.37
C TYR A 256 -8.08 0.13 -0.93
N PHE A 257 -7.19 0.48 -1.84
CA PHE A 257 -6.91 -0.31 -3.03
C PHE A 257 -5.45 -0.77 -3.05
N GLN A 258 -5.21 -1.92 -3.68
CA GLN A 258 -3.88 -2.30 -4.13
C GLN A 258 -3.90 -2.62 -5.61
N CYS A 259 -2.74 -2.50 -6.26
CA CYS A 259 -2.61 -2.72 -7.69
C CYS A 259 -1.31 -3.46 -8.04
N GLY A 260 -1.43 -4.33 -9.02
CA GLY A 260 -0.40 -5.06 -9.71
C GLY A 260 -1.02 -5.67 -10.97
N ASP A 261 -0.31 -5.68 -12.09
CA ASP A 261 -0.88 -6.18 -13.34
C ASP A 261 -0.82 -7.71 -13.42
N ASN A 262 -1.85 -8.30 -13.97
CA ASN A 262 -1.95 -9.74 -14.20
C ASN A 262 -1.85 -10.04 -15.71
N PRO A 263 -1.06 -11.07 -16.10
CA PRO A 263 -0.22 -11.93 -15.27
C PRO A 263 1.11 -11.27 -14.85
N GLY A 264 1.75 -11.81 -13.81
CA GLY A 264 3.13 -11.50 -13.44
C GLY A 264 3.30 -10.54 -12.27
N ARG A 265 2.24 -9.87 -11.78
CA ARG A 265 2.22 -8.94 -10.64
C ARG A 265 3.32 -7.88 -10.75
N LYS A 266 3.24 -7.09 -11.83
CA LYS A 266 4.16 -5.98 -12.14
C LYS A 266 3.39 -4.67 -12.30
N GLU A 267 4.09 -3.59 -12.70
CA GLU A 267 3.49 -2.27 -12.92
C GLU A 267 2.38 -2.29 -14.00
N PRO A 268 1.41 -1.37 -13.92
CA PRO A 268 0.32 -1.25 -14.89
C PRO A 268 0.78 -1.22 -16.34
N GLY A 269 0.11 -1.99 -17.20
CA GLY A 269 0.39 -2.08 -18.63
C GLY A 269 1.39 -3.18 -19.01
N THR A 270 1.81 -4.01 -18.05
CA THR A 270 2.62 -5.22 -18.31
C THR A 270 1.79 -6.47 -18.48
N GLY A 271 0.51 -6.43 -18.13
CA GLY A 271 -0.45 -7.53 -18.21
C GLY A 271 -1.71 -7.18 -19.01
N GLU A 272 -2.84 -7.76 -18.60
CA GLU A 272 -4.13 -7.70 -19.30
C GLU A 272 -5.10 -6.67 -18.72
N ILE A 273 -4.82 -6.08 -17.53
CA ILE A 273 -5.75 -5.19 -16.83
C ILE A 273 -5.74 -3.80 -17.50
N ASN A 274 -6.92 -3.31 -17.89
CA ASN A 274 -7.05 -1.95 -18.38
C ASN A 274 -7.04 -0.93 -17.23
N TYR A 275 -5.86 -0.74 -16.61
CA TYR A 275 -5.68 0.16 -15.47
C TYR A 275 -6.13 1.58 -15.73
N ARG A 276 -5.96 2.10 -16.94
CA ARG A 276 -6.48 3.44 -17.30
C ARG A 276 -7.98 3.55 -17.04
N LYS A 277 -8.76 2.57 -17.49
CA LYS A 277 -10.21 2.56 -17.29
C LYS A 277 -10.60 2.35 -15.84
N VAL A 278 -9.91 1.47 -15.13
CA VAL A 278 -10.16 1.22 -13.70
C VAL A 278 -9.87 2.47 -12.88
N PHE A 279 -8.73 3.12 -13.09
CA PHE A 279 -8.35 4.34 -12.36
C PHE A 279 -9.24 5.55 -12.71
N ASP A 280 -9.61 5.74 -13.99
CA ASP A 280 -10.57 6.77 -14.37
C ASP A 280 -11.93 6.55 -13.67
N HIS A 281 -12.37 5.29 -13.53
CA HIS A 281 -13.58 4.95 -12.79
C HIS A 281 -13.46 5.28 -11.30
N ILE A 282 -12.39 4.87 -10.64
CA ILE A 282 -12.14 5.15 -9.22
C ILE A 282 -12.05 6.68 -8.97
N LYS A 283 -11.39 7.43 -9.86
CA LYS A 283 -11.35 8.90 -9.81
C LYS A 283 -12.74 9.52 -9.94
N SER A 284 -13.58 8.99 -10.84
CA SER A 284 -14.94 9.50 -11.05
C SER A 284 -15.83 9.38 -9.82
N LYS A 285 -15.47 8.49 -8.88
CA LYS A 285 -16.13 8.30 -7.59
C LYS A 285 -15.54 9.16 -6.46
N ASN A 286 -14.61 10.06 -6.79
CA ASN A 286 -13.92 10.94 -5.86
C ASN A 286 -13.17 10.20 -4.73
N PHE A 287 -12.52 9.09 -5.05
CA PHE A 287 -11.70 8.34 -4.08
C PHE A 287 -10.50 9.20 -3.63
N THR A 288 -10.36 9.38 -2.32
CA THR A 288 -9.29 10.16 -1.69
C THR A 288 -8.35 9.32 -0.83
N GLY A 289 -8.56 8.00 -0.80
CA GLY A 289 -7.72 7.06 -0.06
C GLY A 289 -6.42 6.72 -0.80
N VAL A 290 -5.73 5.72 -0.29
CA VAL A 290 -4.44 5.26 -0.79
C VAL A 290 -4.62 4.07 -1.74
N MET A 291 -3.72 3.99 -2.73
CA MET A 291 -3.61 2.87 -3.68
C MET A 291 -2.20 2.27 -3.57
N GLY A 292 -2.06 1.18 -2.84
CA GLY A 292 -0.79 0.47 -2.68
C GLY A 292 -0.28 -0.09 -4.01
N MET A 293 1.01 0.08 -4.26
CA MET A 293 1.69 -0.47 -5.45
C MET A 293 2.28 -1.84 -5.10
N GLU A 294 1.40 -2.82 -4.82
CA GLU A 294 1.83 -4.14 -4.33
C GLU A 294 2.27 -5.07 -5.46
N HIS A 295 3.36 -4.70 -6.09
CA HIS A 295 3.94 -5.45 -7.21
C HIS A 295 5.47 -5.28 -7.29
N GLY A 296 6.12 -6.20 -7.99
CA GLY A 296 7.54 -6.03 -8.35
C GLY A 296 7.70 -5.24 -9.64
N ASN A 297 8.93 -4.80 -9.92
CA ASN A 297 9.27 -4.14 -11.18
C ASN A 297 9.44 -5.18 -12.31
N SER A 298 8.98 -4.90 -13.52
CA SER A 298 9.11 -5.79 -14.68
C SER A 298 10.56 -5.89 -15.17
N MET A 299 11.31 -4.81 -15.02
CA MET A 299 12.74 -4.74 -15.33
C MET A 299 13.56 -4.46 -14.07
N LYS A 300 14.83 -4.84 -14.08
CA LYS A 300 15.76 -4.64 -12.96
C LYS A 300 16.46 -3.28 -13.03
N GLY A 301 16.92 -2.82 -11.88
CA GLY A 301 17.77 -1.62 -11.74
C GLY A 301 17.04 -0.31 -12.07
N ALA A 302 17.81 0.73 -12.27
CA ALA A 302 17.30 2.10 -12.44
C ALA A 302 16.33 2.25 -13.63
N ASP A 303 16.54 1.50 -14.71
CA ASP A 303 15.64 1.56 -15.87
C ASP A 303 14.28 0.93 -15.57
N GLY A 304 14.24 -0.16 -14.79
CA GLY A 304 13.00 -0.76 -14.31
C GLY A 304 12.22 0.19 -13.38
N GLU A 305 12.93 0.86 -12.48
CA GLU A 305 12.31 1.84 -11.58
C GLU A 305 11.75 3.06 -12.33
N ARG A 306 12.45 3.56 -13.36
CA ARG A 306 11.91 4.59 -14.26
C ARG A 306 10.70 4.12 -15.04
N ALA A 307 10.70 2.85 -15.50
CA ALA A 307 9.57 2.27 -16.20
C ALA A 307 8.32 2.19 -15.31
N VAL A 308 8.46 1.84 -14.03
CA VAL A 308 7.35 1.88 -13.06
C VAL A 308 6.77 3.29 -12.97
N ILE A 309 7.58 4.32 -12.76
CA ILE A 309 7.11 5.71 -12.67
C ILE A 309 6.37 6.12 -13.96
N ALA A 310 6.96 5.82 -15.12
CA ALA A 310 6.36 6.12 -16.42
C ALA A 310 5.02 5.39 -16.65
N ALA A 311 4.92 4.11 -16.22
CA ALA A 311 3.69 3.33 -16.31
C ALA A 311 2.55 3.98 -15.52
N TYR A 312 2.81 4.38 -14.27
CA TYR A 312 1.81 5.09 -13.46
C TYR A 312 1.44 6.45 -14.05
N ARG A 313 2.41 7.24 -14.54
CA ARG A 313 2.11 8.50 -15.25
C ARG A 313 1.16 8.29 -16.42
N LYS A 314 1.43 7.28 -17.24
CA LYS A 314 0.61 6.94 -18.41
C LYS A 314 -0.82 6.57 -18.04
N VAL A 315 -1.03 5.72 -17.04
CA VAL A 315 -2.38 5.25 -16.66
C VAL A 315 -3.12 6.25 -15.78
N ASP A 316 -2.42 7.10 -15.04
CA ASP A 316 -3.03 8.19 -14.26
C ASP A 316 -3.50 9.36 -15.13
N GLY A 317 -2.96 9.50 -16.33
CA GLY A 317 -3.29 10.62 -17.24
C GLY A 317 -2.65 11.95 -16.82
N SER A 318 -1.61 11.89 -16.03
CA SER A 318 -0.80 13.04 -15.61
C SER A 318 0.50 13.18 -16.42
N ALA A 319 0.55 12.50 -17.58
CA ALA A 319 1.70 12.56 -18.50
C ALA A 319 1.68 13.83 -19.37
#